data_aa26e220449678ceb1a21c7f0bac4eb8
#
_entry.id   aa26e220449678ceb1a21c7f0bac4eb8
#
_cell.length_a   1.000
_cell.length_b   1.000
_cell.length_c   1.000
_cell.angle_alpha   90.00
_cell.angle_beta   90.00
_cell.angle_gamma   90.00
#
_symmetry.space_group_name_H-M   'P 1'
#
loop_
_entity.id
_entity.type
_entity.pdbx_description
1 polymer ?
#
loop_
_entity_poly.entity_id
_entity_poly.type
_entity_poly.pdbx_seq_one_letter_code
_entity_poly.pdbx_strand_id
1 'polypeptide(L)'
;MKPARTTSCESMFSLAAALSLPMIAPSAMADFIGDSKARIDMRNHYINRDFRQDNAPQSKAEEWAQGFTARIESGFTDGTFGFGLDALGELGIKLDSSPDRRGTGLLPFGPQSHEPDDEYSELGLTGKLKVSKSVLKLGTLQPLLPVATYNDTRLLGSTFEGGLLTSQEIDGLTVNAGRLTKANLRDSSSNDDIGYAAATSDHLDFGGGTYAFSPQLNVSYYYSKLDQIYRQQFAGLVHTQPLGNGFNLRSDLRYFDSRGDGAERAGRIDNRNFNSMFTVSHGAHKVSAAYQQLSGDSAFPFLNGGDPYVVNLVTFNTFTRADEDSWQLRYDYDFAAQGIPGLTFMTRYTDGRHVKAGTVDNGREWERDTDISYVVQSGVFKNVSLRWRNVTFRSGNGLTTALDENRLIVGYTLALW
;
A
#
# COMPACT_ATOMS: atom_id res chain seq x y z
N MET A 1 -44.71 22.64 -34.53
CA MET A 1 -45.08 22.88 -33.14
C MET A 1 -45.38 21.52 -32.45
N LYS A 2 -44.49 21.03 -31.64
CA LYS A 2 -44.71 19.93 -30.70
C LYS A 2 -44.13 20.39 -29.37
N PRO A 3 -44.82 20.17 -28.23
CA PRO A 3 -44.43 20.73 -26.96
C PRO A 3 -43.31 19.89 -26.29
N ALA A 4 -42.46 20.60 -25.59
CA ALA A 4 -41.41 20.04 -24.75
C ALA A 4 -42.01 19.27 -23.58
N ARG A 5 -41.45 18.08 -23.28
CA ARG A 5 -41.74 17.34 -22.06
C ARG A 5 -40.66 17.73 -21.02
N THR A 6 -41.12 18.41 -19.99
CA THR A 6 -40.39 18.57 -18.73
C THR A 6 -40.48 17.24 -17.98
N THR A 7 -39.39 16.57 -17.74
CA THR A 7 -39.26 15.48 -16.78
C THR A 7 -38.84 16.04 -15.42
N SER A 8 -39.80 15.96 -14.49
CA SER A 8 -39.60 16.30 -13.08
C SER A 8 -38.62 15.33 -12.41
N CYS A 9 -37.67 15.91 -11.73
CA CYS A 9 -36.78 15.25 -10.77
C CYS A 9 -37.54 15.10 -9.45
N GLU A 10 -38.13 13.93 -9.20
CA GLU A 10 -38.64 13.55 -7.86
C GLU A 10 -38.37 12.07 -7.63
N SER A 11 -37.73 11.80 -6.49
CA SER A 11 -37.66 10.55 -5.73
C SER A 11 -36.25 9.99 -5.52
N MET A 12 -35.56 10.60 -4.58
CA MET A 12 -34.54 9.91 -3.80
C MET A 12 -34.67 10.32 -2.33
N PHE A 13 -35.55 9.70 -1.62
CA PHE A 13 -35.53 9.58 -0.15
C PHE A 13 -36.63 8.62 0.28
N SER A 14 -36.32 7.35 0.42
CA SER A 14 -37.00 6.40 1.31
C SER A 14 -36.30 5.04 1.26
N LEU A 15 -35.28 4.85 2.08
CA LEU A 15 -34.92 3.53 2.62
C LEU A 15 -34.42 3.71 4.06
N ALA A 16 -35.34 4.04 4.95
CA ALA A 16 -35.16 3.84 6.38
C ALA A 16 -35.51 2.38 6.69
N ALA A 17 -34.58 1.47 6.51
CA ALA A 17 -34.66 0.15 7.11
C ALA A 17 -34.39 0.32 8.61
N ALA A 18 -35.42 0.28 9.42
CA ALA A 18 -35.33 0.20 10.86
C ALA A 18 -34.69 -1.16 11.23
N LEU A 19 -33.38 -1.19 11.34
CA LEU A 19 -32.65 -2.23 12.08
C LEU A 19 -33.02 -2.06 13.55
N SER A 20 -33.89 -2.94 14.07
CA SER A 20 -34.07 -3.10 15.51
C SER A 20 -32.80 -3.63 16.13
N LEU A 21 -31.89 -2.71 16.50
CA LEU A 21 -30.73 -3.02 17.31
C LEU A 21 -31.21 -3.49 18.70
N PRO A 22 -30.71 -4.62 19.22
CA PRO A 22 -30.97 -4.99 20.60
C PRO A 22 -30.48 -3.84 21.50
N MET A 23 -31.25 -3.47 22.52
CA MET A 23 -30.87 -2.48 23.53
C MET A 23 -29.60 -2.94 24.21
N ILE A 24 -28.46 -2.40 23.82
CA ILE A 24 -27.16 -2.59 24.50
C ILE A 24 -27.24 -1.76 25.78
N ALA A 25 -26.86 -2.37 26.92
CA ALA A 25 -26.88 -1.70 28.22
C ALA A 25 -25.99 -0.43 28.18
N PRO A 26 -26.39 0.69 28.85
CA PRO A 26 -25.70 1.97 28.75
C PRO A 26 -24.22 1.94 29.17
N SER A 27 -23.79 1.02 30.03
CA SER A 27 -22.37 0.84 30.40
C SER A 27 -21.53 0.23 29.27
N ALA A 28 -22.10 -0.69 28.47
CA ALA A 28 -21.41 -1.31 27.33
C ALA A 28 -21.18 -0.35 26.13
N MET A 29 -21.91 0.78 26.10
CA MET A 29 -21.70 1.83 25.10
C MET A 29 -20.64 2.85 25.49
N ALA A 30 -20.28 2.96 26.79
CA ALA A 30 -19.33 3.95 27.25
C ALA A 30 -17.92 3.72 26.64
N ASP A 31 -17.44 2.48 26.66
CA ASP A 31 -16.12 2.13 26.09
C ASP A 31 -16.16 2.06 24.56
N PHE A 32 -17.29 1.67 23.98
CA PHE A 32 -17.50 1.69 22.53
C PHE A 32 -17.31 3.10 21.95
N ILE A 33 -17.86 4.13 22.62
CA ILE A 33 -17.77 5.53 22.20
C ILE A 33 -16.51 6.19 22.79
N GLY A 34 -16.23 5.95 24.08
CA GLY A 34 -15.13 6.58 24.81
C GLY A 34 -13.74 6.25 24.26
N ASP A 35 -13.54 5.02 23.77
CA ASP A 35 -12.31 4.56 23.13
C ASP A 35 -12.31 4.76 21.61
N SER A 36 -13.37 5.37 21.07
CA SER A 36 -13.44 5.64 19.64
C SER A 36 -12.45 6.74 19.23
N LYS A 37 -11.98 6.65 18.00
CA LYS A 37 -11.09 7.64 17.38
C LYS A 37 -11.62 8.01 16.02
N ALA A 38 -11.58 9.30 15.71
CA ALA A 38 -11.89 9.77 14.38
C ALA A 38 -10.86 10.78 13.89
N ARG A 39 -10.49 10.63 12.61
CA ARG A 39 -9.56 11.56 11.96
C ARG A 39 -9.91 11.72 10.48
N ILE A 40 -9.43 12.82 9.91
CA ILE A 40 -9.43 13.05 8.47
C ILE A 40 -7.97 13.29 8.05
N ASP A 41 -7.45 12.42 7.21
CA ASP A 41 -6.16 12.58 6.55
C ASP A 41 -6.38 13.31 5.22
N MET A 42 -5.71 14.43 5.03
CA MET A 42 -5.78 15.26 3.82
C MET A 42 -4.45 15.13 3.08
N ARG A 43 -4.50 14.86 1.78
CA ARG A 43 -3.30 14.72 0.93
C ARG A 43 -3.49 15.51 -0.36
N ASN A 44 -2.74 16.57 -0.52
CA ASN A 44 -2.57 17.26 -1.79
C ASN A 44 -1.37 16.64 -2.50
N HIS A 45 -1.55 16.13 -3.71
CA HIS A 45 -0.51 15.39 -4.42
C HIS A 45 -0.42 15.85 -5.86
N TYR A 46 0.76 16.33 -6.23
CA TYR A 46 1.13 16.66 -7.60
C TYR A 46 2.22 15.72 -8.08
N ILE A 47 2.04 15.14 -9.26
CA ILE A 47 3.03 14.30 -9.94
C ILE A 47 3.24 14.85 -11.34
N ASN A 48 4.51 15.09 -11.70
CA ASN A 48 4.95 15.34 -13.05
C ASN A 48 5.96 14.27 -13.45
N ARG A 49 5.71 13.59 -14.54
CA ARG A 49 6.51 12.50 -15.10
C ARG A 49 6.84 12.83 -16.54
N ASP A 50 8.12 12.97 -16.84
CA ASP A 50 8.67 13.30 -18.16
C ASP A 50 9.28 12.04 -18.78
N PHE A 51 8.70 11.54 -19.86
CA PHE A 51 9.15 10.35 -20.57
C PHE A 51 10.31 10.70 -21.51
N ARG A 52 11.38 9.90 -21.47
CA ARG A 52 12.67 10.18 -22.11
C ARG A 52 12.85 9.54 -23.48
N GLN A 53 11.86 8.82 -23.98
CA GLN A 53 11.93 8.17 -25.29
C GLN A 53 11.08 8.93 -26.30
N ASP A 54 11.64 9.22 -27.48
CA ASP A 54 10.95 9.95 -28.55
C ASP A 54 9.70 9.24 -29.07
N ASN A 55 9.63 7.90 -28.90
CA ASN A 55 8.49 7.08 -29.32
C ASN A 55 7.57 6.68 -28.13
N ALA A 56 7.67 7.34 -27.00
CA ALA A 56 6.73 7.12 -25.90
C ALA A 56 5.30 7.46 -26.34
N PRO A 57 4.26 6.72 -25.88
CA PRO A 57 2.85 6.98 -26.23
C PRO A 57 2.39 8.40 -25.90
N GLN A 58 3.02 9.03 -24.92
CA GLN A 58 2.85 10.44 -24.54
C GLN A 58 4.19 10.98 -24.03
N SER A 59 4.45 12.28 -24.17
CA SER A 59 5.72 12.88 -23.74
C SER A 59 5.81 13.04 -22.23
N LYS A 60 4.67 13.22 -21.57
CA LYS A 60 4.58 13.39 -20.12
C LYS A 60 3.30 12.78 -19.54
N ALA A 61 3.33 12.50 -18.22
CA ALA A 61 2.13 12.32 -17.41
C ALA A 61 2.18 13.33 -16.26
N GLU A 62 1.10 14.09 -16.06
CA GLU A 62 1.08 15.18 -15.10
C GLU A 62 -0.33 15.31 -14.52
N GLU A 63 -0.44 15.09 -13.21
CA GLU A 63 -1.73 15.11 -12.50
C GLU A 63 -1.55 15.81 -11.16
N TRP A 64 -2.57 16.58 -10.78
CA TRP A 64 -2.68 17.22 -9.48
C TRP A 64 -4.06 16.94 -8.89
N ALA A 65 -4.07 16.44 -7.66
CA ALA A 65 -5.29 16.01 -7.01
C ALA A 65 -5.26 16.25 -5.50
N GLN A 66 -6.47 16.36 -4.92
CA GLN A 66 -6.69 16.46 -3.48
C GLN A 66 -7.40 15.21 -2.98
N GLY A 67 -6.81 14.51 -2.00
CA GLY A 67 -7.39 13.36 -1.32
C GLY A 67 -7.86 13.72 0.09
N PHE A 68 -8.93 13.05 0.51
CA PHE A 68 -9.45 13.04 1.87
C PHE A 68 -9.72 11.60 2.27
N THR A 69 -9.17 11.16 3.41
CA THR A 69 -9.45 9.84 3.99
C THR A 69 -9.98 10.05 5.41
N ALA A 70 -11.29 9.86 5.60
CA ALA A 70 -11.93 9.88 6.89
C ALA A 70 -11.91 8.48 7.51
N ARG A 71 -11.45 8.36 8.75
CA ARG A 71 -11.41 7.10 9.51
C ARG A 71 -12.10 7.28 10.83
N ILE A 72 -13.04 6.39 11.12
CA ILE A 72 -13.72 6.27 12.40
C ILE A 72 -13.47 4.85 12.89
N GLU A 73 -12.84 4.71 14.03
CA GLU A 73 -12.54 3.43 14.67
C GLU A 73 -13.24 3.40 16.02
N SER A 74 -14.27 2.56 16.20
CA SER A 74 -14.91 2.42 17.51
C SER A 74 -14.01 1.69 18.50
N GLY A 75 -14.26 1.87 19.80
CA GLY A 75 -13.85 0.92 20.81
C GLY A 75 -14.60 -0.41 20.66
N PHE A 76 -14.56 -1.22 21.73
CA PHE A 76 -15.32 -2.46 21.82
C PHE A 76 -16.36 -2.36 22.93
N THR A 77 -17.47 -3.04 22.77
CA THR A 77 -18.42 -3.22 23.88
C THR A 77 -17.80 -4.08 24.98
N ASP A 78 -18.24 -3.85 26.22
CA ASP A 78 -17.84 -4.68 27.37
C ASP A 78 -18.33 -6.13 27.26
N GLY A 79 -17.63 -7.03 27.95
CA GLY A 79 -17.98 -8.43 28.09
C GLY A 79 -16.96 -9.39 27.51
N THR A 80 -17.27 -10.69 27.57
CA THR A 80 -16.40 -11.75 27.01
C THR A 80 -16.26 -11.63 25.48
N PHE A 81 -17.32 -11.12 24.83
CA PHE A 81 -17.37 -10.82 23.41
C PHE A 81 -17.51 -9.31 23.26
N GLY A 82 -16.46 -8.65 22.79
CA GLY A 82 -16.48 -7.22 22.47
C GLY A 82 -16.83 -7.02 20.99
N PHE A 83 -17.82 -6.18 20.72
CA PHE A 83 -18.20 -5.80 19.34
C PHE A 83 -17.73 -4.39 19.04
N GLY A 84 -17.27 -4.15 17.82
CA GLY A 84 -16.87 -2.85 17.32
C GLY A 84 -17.23 -2.65 15.86
N LEU A 85 -17.19 -1.40 15.41
CA LEU A 85 -17.48 -1.01 14.03
C LEU A 85 -16.51 0.11 13.60
N ASP A 86 -15.81 -0.11 12.50
CA ASP A 86 -14.98 0.93 11.88
C ASP A 86 -15.63 1.41 10.58
N ALA A 87 -15.40 2.67 10.22
CA ALA A 87 -15.80 3.24 8.95
C ALA A 87 -14.62 3.94 8.27
N LEU A 88 -14.50 3.74 6.97
CA LEU A 88 -13.54 4.37 6.08
C LEU A 88 -14.31 5.13 5.00
N GLY A 89 -14.02 6.41 4.82
CA GLY A 89 -14.50 7.19 3.68
C GLY A 89 -13.31 7.78 2.94
N GLU A 90 -13.21 7.55 1.65
CA GLU A 90 -12.16 8.08 0.80
C GLU A 90 -12.75 8.91 -0.33
N LEU A 91 -12.14 10.07 -0.63
CA LEU A 91 -12.54 10.97 -1.69
C LEU A 91 -11.29 11.56 -2.36
N GLY A 92 -11.14 11.33 -3.66
CA GLY A 92 -10.16 11.96 -4.51
C GLY A 92 -10.81 12.99 -5.44
N ILE A 93 -10.25 14.19 -5.54
CA ILE A 93 -10.76 15.28 -6.36
C ILE A 93 -9.65 15.73 -7.30
N LYS A 94 -9.94 15.76 -8.60
CA LYS A 94 -9.04 16.29 -9.63
C LYS A 94 -8.91 17.81 -9.44
N LEU A 95 -7.68 18.29 -9.36
CA LEU A 95 -7.37 19.72 -9.43
C LEU A 95 -6.86 20.12 -10.82
N ASP A 96 -6.04 19.25 -11.44
CA ASP A 96 -5.55 19.44 -12.79
C ASP A 96 -5.09 18.11 -13.41
N SER A 97 -5.58 17.82 -14.61
CA SER A 97 -5.13 16.77 -15.53
C SER A 97 -5.85 16.91 -16.88
N SER A 98 -5.45 16.09 -17.88
CA SER A 98 -6.09 16.02 -19.19
C SER A 98 -5.77 14.68 -19.88
N PRO A 99 -6.52 14.30 -20.96
CA PRO A 99 -6.32 13.02 -21.65
C PRO A 99 -4.89 12.77 -22.15
N ASP A 100 -4.16 13.83 -22.52
CA ASP A 100 -2.81 13.75 -23.09
C ASP A 100 -1.68 13.67 -22.04
N ARG A 101 -2.00 13.82 -20.74
CA ARG A 101 -1.02 13.78 -19.64
C ARG A 101 -1.46 12.98 -18.42
N ARG A 102 -2.40 12.05 -18.59
CA ARG A 102 -2.93 11.13 -17.59
C ARG A 102 -1.93 10.02 -17.21
N GLY A 103 -2.30 9.21 -16.23
CA GLY A 103 -1.68 7.91 -15.96
C GLY A 103 -0.55 7.94 -14.94
N THR A 104 -0.55 8.91 -14.01
CA THR A 104 0.36 8.88 -12.86
C THR A 104 -0.12 7.91 -11.78
N GLY A 105 -1.40 7.49 -11.83
CA GLY A 105 -2.10 6.69 -10.82
C GLY A 105 -2.62 7.53 -9.67
N LEU A 106 -2.81 8.85 -9.85
CA LEU A 106 -3.54 9.70 -8.91
C LEU A 106 -5.04 9.70 -9.18
N LEU A 107 -5.42 9.63 -10.45
CA LEU A 107 -6.80 9.74 -10.92
C LEU A 107 -7.14 8.52 -11.78
N PRO A 108 -8.36 7.96 -11.64
CA PRO A 108 -8.90 7.05 -12.65
C PRO A 108 -9.17 7.79 -13.95
N PHE A 109 -9.24 7.07 -15.06
CA PHE A 109 -9.61 7.64 -16.35
C PHE A 109 -10.40 6.65 -17.20
N GLY A 110 -11.30 7.16 -18.03
CA GLY A 110 -12.12 6.36 -18.92
C GLY A 110 -11.27 5.60 -19.94
N PRO A 111 -11.48 4.29 -20.16
CA PRO A 111 -10.63 3.47 -21.02
C PRO A 111 -10.69 3.86 -22.51
N GLN A 112 -11.75 4.48 -22.99
CA GLN A 112 -11.90 4.96 -24.37
C GLN A 112 -11.71 6.46 -24.49
N SER A 113 -12.28 7.28 -23.59
CA SER A 113 -12.17 8.75 -23.61
C SER A 113 -10.78 9.21 -23.22
N HIS A 114 -10.10 8.43 -22.38
CA HIS A 114 -8.85 8.79 -21.71
C HIS A 114 -8.99 10.02 -20.79
N GLU A 115 -10.21 10.52 -20.57
CA GLU A 115 -10.48 11.64 -19.69
C GLU A 115 -10.30 11.22 -18.23
N PRO A 116 -9.43 11.91 -17.46
CA PRO A 116 -9.33 11.70 -16.02
C PRO A 116 -10.63 12.12 -15.31
N ASP A 117 -11.12 11.27 -14.41
CA ASP A 117 -12.35 11.53 -13.67
C ASP A 117 -12.17 12.76 -12.76
N ASP A 118 -13.24 13.56 -12.60
CA ASP A 118 -13.23 14.76 -11.75
C ASP A 118 -13.16 14.40 -10.27
N GLU A 119 -13.80 13.29 -9.89
CA GLU A 119 -13.81 12.75 -8.54
C GLU A 119 -13.94 11.22 -8.54
N TYR A 120 -13.46 10.59 -7.48
CA TYR A 120 -13.65 9.17 -7.21
C TYR A 120 -13.67 8.94 -5.71
N SER A 121 -14.36 7.91 -5.25
CA SER A 121 -14.58 7.72 -3.82
C SER A 121 -14.81 6.28 -3.45
N GLU A 122 -14.61 5.98 -2.16
CA GLU A 122 -14.94 4.71 -1.53
C GLU A 122 -15.58 4.95 -0.16
N LEU A 123 -16.53 4.10 0.21
CA LEU A 123 -17.09 4.01 1.56
C LEU A 123 -17.00 2.56 2.02
N GLY A 124 -16.22 2.31 3.06
CA GLY A 124 -15.99 1.01 3.64
C GLY A 124 -16.47 0.91 5.08
N LEU A 125 -17.03 -0.24 5.45
CA LEU A 125 -17.41 -0.57 6.82
C LEU A 125 -16.71 -1.86 7.25
N THR A 126 -16.33 -1.94 8.54
CA THR A 126 -15.67 -3.12 9.10
C THR A 126 -16.25 -3.47 10.46
N GLY A 127 -17.00 -4.57 10.53
CA GLY A 127 -17.43 -5.15 11.79
C GLY A 127 -16.25 -5.80 12.52
N LYS A 128 -16.17 -5.63 13.84
CA LYS A 128 -15.10 -6.18 14.69
C LYS A 128 -15.69 -7.04 15.79
N LEU A 129 -15.11 -8.21 16.01
CA LEU A 129 -15.41 -9.09 17.16
C LEU A 129 -14.11 -9.39 17.89
N LYS A 130 -14.07 -9.05 19.19
CA LYS A 130 -12.95 -9.31 20.08
C LYS A 130 -13.31 -10.39 21.08
N VAL A 131 -12.43 -11.36 21.25
CA VAL A 131 -12.49 -12.37 22.33
C VAL A 131 -11.08 -12.48 22.89
N SER A 132 -10.91 -12.17 24.18
CA SER A 132 -9.58 -12.15 24.81
C SER A 132 -8.59 -11.25 24.03
N LYS A 133 -7.47 -11.81 23.56
CA LYS A 133 -6.45 -11.14 22.73
C LYS A 133 -6.63 -11.42 21.24
N SER A 134 -7.78 -11.92 20.82
CA SER A 134 -8.10 -12.24 19.42
C SER A 134 -9.16 -11.29 18.89
N VAL A 135 -8.95 -10.76 17.66
CA VAL A 135 -9.87 -9.85 16.97
C VAL A 135 -10.14 -10.37 15.57
N LEU A 136 -11.41 -10.58 15.24
CA LEU A 136 -11.90 -10.82 13.90
C LEU A 136 -12.43 -9.51 13.32
N LYS A 137 -11.99 -9.15 12.12
CA LYS A 137 -12.49 -8.03 11.31
C LYS A 137 -13.17 -8.57 10.08
N LEU A 138 -14.36 -8.06 9.73
CA LEU A 138 -15.14 -8.45 8.55
C LEU A 138 -15.62 -7.20 7.84
N GLY A 139 -15.34 -7.08 6.56
CA GLY A 139 -15.70 -5.94 5.70
C GLY A 139 -14.50 -5.37 4.96
N THR A 140 -14.37 -4.04 4.92
CA THR A 140 -13.30 -3.33 4.20
C THR A 140 -12.02 -3.31 5.03
N LEU A 141 -10.94 -3.81 4.45
CA LEU A 141 -9.65 -4.07 5.11
C LEU A 141 -8.50 -3.40 4.36
N GLN A 142 -7.49 -2.95 5.11
CA GLN A 142 -6.19 -2.49 4.61
C GLN A 142 -5.07 -3.33 5.26
N PRO A 143 -4.86 -4.59 4.85
CA PRO A 143 -3.87 -5.48 5.46
C PRO A 143 -2.44 -5.02 5.16
N LEU A 144 -1.53 -5.24 6.13
CA LEU A 144 -0.08 -5.03 6.02
C LEU A 144 0.64 -6.34 6.36
N LEU A 145 0.36 -7.38 5.56
CA LEU A 145 0.95 -8.70 5.73
C LEU A 145 1.87 -9.03 4.54
N PRO A 146 2.93 -9.83 4.71
CA PRO A 146 3.86 -10.14 3.63
C PRO A 146 3.23 -10.69 2.35
N VAL A 147 2.08 -11.37 2.49
CA VAL A 147 1.35 -12.01 1.38
C VAL A 147 0.09 -11.22 0.96
N ALA A 148 -0.24 -10.14 1.68
CA ALA A 148 -1.37 -9.25 1.39
C ALA A 148 -1.08 -7.86 1.97
N THR A 149 -0.49 -6.98 1.17
CA THR A 149 -0.14 -5.61 1.56
C THR A 149 -0.95 -4.64 0.70
N TYR A 150 -1.75 -3.75 1.32
CA TYR A 150 -2.45 -2.70 0.58
C TYR A 150 -1.47 -1.63 0.07
N ASN A 151 -1.89 -0.85 -0.94
CA ASN A 151 -1.07 0.19 -1.55
C ASN A 151 -1.55 1.59 -1.15
N ASP A 152 -0.70 2.37 -0.49
CA ASP A 152 -0.93 3.78 -0.12
C ASP A 152 0.14 4.72 -0.71
N THR A 153 0.55 4.47 -1.96
CA THR A 153 1.67 5.19 -2.58
C THR A 153 1.24 6.38 -3.46
N ARG A 154 -0.07 6.68 -3.51
CA ARG A 154 -0.65 7.78 -4.31
C ARG A 154 -1.59 8.64 -3.47
N LEU A 155 -2.74 9.02 -4.03
CA LEU A 155 -3.69 9.95 -3.41
C LEU A 155 -4.48 9.30 -2.29
N LEU A 156 -5.10 8.16 -2.59
CA LEU A 156 -5.87 7.32 -1.67
C LEU A 156 -5.19 5.97 -1.48
N GLY A 157 -5.61 5.20 -0.49
CA GLY A 157 -5.15 3.84 -0.28
C GLY A 157 -6.02 2.84 -1.04
N SER A 158 -5.46 1.71 -1.44
CA SER A 158 -6.29 0.60 -1.88
C SER A 158 -6.94 -0.11 -0.70
N THR A 159 -8.06 -0.79 -0.93
CA THR A 159 -8.73 -1.59 0.08
C THR A 159 -9.06 -2.98 -0.44
N PHE A 160 -9.37 -3.88 0.46
CA PHE A 160 -9.83 -5.22 0.16
C PHE A 160 -11.08 -5.55 0.97
N GLU A 161 -12.02 -6.28 0.39
CA GLU A 161 -13.13 -6.85 1.15
C GLU A 161 -12.83 -8.27 1.58
N GLY A 162 -13.24 -8.61 2.83
CA GLY A 162 -13.02 -9.95 3.35
C GLY A 162 -13.09 -10.06 4.86
N GLY A 163 -12.33 -11.03 5.38
CA GLY A 163 -12.19 -11.27 6.81
C GLY A 163 -10.73 -11.46 7.21
N LEU A 164 -10.36 -10.89 8.36
CA LEU A 164 -9.02 -10.99 8.95
C LEU A 164 -9.15 -11.27 10.45
N LEU A 165 -8.66 -12.44 10.87
CA LEU A 165 -8.43 -12.78 12.25
C LEU A 165 -6.99 -12.42 12.64
N THR A 166 -6.83 -11.70 13.75
CA THR A 166 -5.53 -11.47 14.41
C THR A 166 -5.62 -11.99 15.83
N SER A 167 -4.69 -12.84 16.25
CA SER A 167 -4.64 -13.43 17.58
C SER A 167 -3.27 -13.26 18.23
N GLN A 168 -3.27 -12.86 19.51
CA GLN A 168 -2.08 -12.67 20.35
C GLN A 168 -2.24 -13.43 21.69
N GLU A 169 -2.91 -14.57 21.67
CA GLU A 169 -3.15 -15.39 22.88
C GLU A 169 -1.87 -15.98 23.47
N ILE A 170 -0.85 -16.18 22.65
CA ILE A 170 0.47 -16.69 23.04
C ILE A 170 1.43 -15.52 23.10
N ASP A 171 2.12 -15.33 24.21
CA ASP A 171 3.06 -14.24 24.40
C ASP A 171 4.20 -14.31 23.36
N GLY A 172 4.49 -13.17 22.73
CA GLY A 172 5.47 -13.05 21.65
C GLY A 172 4.98 -13.53 20.28
N LEU A 173 3.81 -14.19 20.17
CA LEU A 173 3.28 -14.68 18.90
C LEU A 173 2.07 -13.85 18.45
N THR A 174 2.15 -13.28 17.26
CA THR A 174 1.00 -12.74 16.55
C THR A 174 0.66 -13.65 15.37
N VAL A 175 -0.55 -14.20 15.36
CA VAL A 175 -1.09 -15.04 14.27
C VAL A 175 -2.10 -14.24 13.48
N ASN A 176 -2.05 -14.35 12.16
CA ASN A 176 -3.03 -13.79 11.24
C ASN A 176 -3.56 -14.89 10.33
N ALA A 177 -4.88 -14.88 10.08
CA ALA A 177 -5.52 -15.75 9.11
C ALA A 177 -6.72 -15.02 8.49
N GLY A 178 -7.02 -15.27 7.22
CA GLY A 178 -8.14 -14.58 6.60
C GLY A 178 -8.39 -14.99 5.17
N ARG A 179 -9.41 -14.33 4.62
CA ARG A 179 -9.83 -14.41 3.21
C ARG A 179 -10.15 -13.03 2.68
N LEU A 180 -9.63 -12.72 1.50
CA LEU A 180 -9.99 -11.52 0.74
C LEU A 180 -10.72 -11.94 -0.54
N THR A 181 -11.74 -11.19 -0.94
CA THR A 181 -12.62 -11.54 -2.08
C THR A 181 -12.70 -10.46 -3.14
N LYS A 182 -12.58 -9.20 -2.75
CA LYS A 182 -12.62 -8.03 -3.63
C LYS A 182 -11.45 -7.10 -3.35
N ALA A 183 -11.13 -6.26 -4.33
CA ALA A 183 -10.15 -5.18 -4.20
C ALA A 183 -10.73 -3.89 -4.79
N ASN A 184 -10.60 -2.78 -4.07
CA ASN A 184 -10.71 -1.44 -4.63
C ASN A 184 -9.29 -0.90 -4.84
N LEU A 185 -8.98 -0.54 -6.08
CA LEU A 185 -7.67 0.01 -6.41
C LEU A 185 -7.58 1.46 -5.91
N ARG A 186 -6.39 1.93 -5.61
CA ARG A 186 -6.12 3.28 -5.09
C ARG A 186 -6.56 4.44 -6.00
N ASP A 187 -6.89 4.16 -7.25
CA ASP A 187 -7.38 5.07 -8.29
C ASP A 187 -8.65 4.50 -8.94
N SER A 188 -9.58 4.02 -8.12
CA SER A 188 -10.85 3.45 -8.55
C SER A 188 -11.96 3.74 -7.53
N SER A 189 -13.23 3.74 -8.00
CA SER A 189 -14.43 3.71 -7.13
C SER A 189 -15.09 2.34 -7.14
N SER A 190 -14.50 1.32 -7.75
CA SER A 190 -15.09 0.01 -7.96
C SER A 190 -14.44 -1.06 -7.09
N ASN A 191 -15.26 -1.89 -6.46
CA ASN A 191 -14.83 -3.13 -5.83
C ASN A 191 -14.84 -4.27 -6.84
N ASP A 192 -13.66 -4.54 -7.43
CA ASP A 192 -13.50 -5.56 -8.46
C ASP A 192 -13.11 -6.92 -7.85
N ASP A 193 -13.17 -7.98 -8.67
CA ASP A 193 -12.67 -9.28 -8.27
C ASP A 193 -11.17 -9.20 -7.99
N ILE A 194 -10.76 -9.87 -6.90
CA ILE A 194 -9.34 -9.97 -6.56
C ILE A 194 -8.57 -10.70 -7.64
N GLY A 195 -7.29 -10.36 -7.86
CA GLY A 195 -6.54 -10.99 -8.95
C GLY A 195 -5.04 -10.73 -8.94
N TYR A 196 -4.39 -11.23 -9.97
CA TYR A 196 -2.98 -10.96 -10.30
C TYR A 196 -2.84 -10.74 -11.80
N ALA A 197 -2.13 -9.69 -12.20
CA ALA A 197 -2.00 -9.27 -13.60
C ALA A 197 -3.38 -9.10 -14.25
N ALA A 198 -3.66 -9.77 -15.36
CA ALA A 198 -4.97 -9.72 -16.05
C ALA A 198 -5.96 -10.80 -15.58
N ALA A 199 -5.55 -11.70 -14.69
CA ALA A 199 -6.39 -12.79 -14.24
C ALA A 199 -7.11 -12.46 -12.94
N THR A 200 -8.38 -12.85 -12.83
CA THR A 200 -9.22 -12.68 -11.64
C THR A 200 -9.42 -14.00 -10.92
N SER A 201 -9.70 -13.92 -9.63
CA SER A 201 -9.93 -15.03 -8.71
C SER A 201 -11.10 -14.72 -7.80
N ASP A 202 -11.73 -15.78 -7.28
CA ASP A 202 -12.83 -15.64 -6.33
C ASP A 202 -12.35 -15.21 -4.95
N HIS A 203 -11.13 -15.61 -4.55
CA HIS A 203 -10.57 -15.27 -3.23
C HIS A 203 -9.07 -15.52 -3.12
N LEU A 204 -8.46 -14.82 -2.15
CA LEU A 204 -7.17 -15.15 -1.55
C LEU A 204 -7.39 -15.68 -0.15
N ASP A 205 -6.97 -16.91 0.15
CA ASP A 205 -6.81 -17.40 1.50
C ASP A 205 -5.38 -17.19 2.00
N PHE A 206 -5.23 -16.80 3.25
CA PHE A 206 -3.91 -16.63 3.84
C PHE A 206 -3.89 -16.98 5.34
N GLY A 207 -2.72 -17.37 5.82
CA GLY A 207 -2.48 -17.61 7.23
C GLY A 207 -1.00 -17.62 7.54
N GLY A 208 -0.66 -17.27 8.77
CA GLY A 208 0.72 -17.23 9.24
C GLY A 208 0.88 -16.48 10.53
N GLY A 209 2.12 -16.14 10.85
CA GLY A 209 2.38 -15.38 12.07
C GLY A 209 3.82 -14.88 12.17
N THR A 210 4.02 -14.04 13.16
CA THR A 210 5.33 -13.50 13.56
C THR A 210 5.57 -13.82 15.01
N TYR A 211 6.72 -14.42 15.32
CA TYR A 211 7.17 -14.70 16.69
C TYR A 211 8.34 -13.80 17.07
N ALA A 212 8.17 -13.05 18.15
CA ALA A 212 9.21 -12.23 18.76
C ALA A 212 10.01 -13.09 19.77
N PHE A 213 11.14 -13.65 19.32
CA PHE A 213 12.06 -14.39 20.19
C PHE A 213 12.70 -13.50 21.25
N SER A 214 12.89 -12.24 20.92
CA SER A 214 13.34 -11.17 21.81
C SER A 214 12.89 -9.82 21.26
N PRO A 215 13.06 -8.70 21.99
CA PRO A 215 12.82 -7.35 21.44
C PRO A 215 13.65 -7.04 20.19
N GLN A 216 14.74 -7.78 19.98
CA GLN A 216 15.66 -7.58 18.87
C GLN A 216 15.43 -8.55 17.70
N LEU A 217 14.81 -9.74 17.92
CA LEU A 217 14.70 -10.80 16.92
C LEU A 217 13.25 -11.21 16.69
N ASN A 218 12.77 -10.97 15.48
CA ASN A 218 11.46 -11.40 14.99
C ASN A 218 11.62 -12.37 13.82
N VAL A 219 10.85 -13.46 13.83
CA VAL A 219 10.78 -14.43 12.73
C VAL A 219 9.33 -14.57 12.30
N SER A 220 9.09 -14.56 10.99
CA SER A 220 7.75 -14.62 10.42
C SER A 220 7.64 -15.75 9.41
N TYR A 221 6.47 -16.39 9.37
CA TYR A 221 6.10 -17.31 8.30
C TYR A 221 4.65 -17.09 7.89
N TYR A 222 4.38 -17.02 6.58
CA TYR A 222 3.05 -16.89 6.02
C TYR A 222 2.88 -17.80 4.80
N TYR A 223 1.66 -18.25 4.61
CA TYR A 223 1.21 -18.94 3.41
C TYR A 223 -0.01 -18.22 2.85
N SER A 224 -0.10 -18.13 1.54
CA SER A 224 -1.30 -17.66 0.84
C SER A 224 -1.58 -18.47 -0.40
N LYS A 225 -2.86 -18.47 -0.80
CA LYS A 225 -3.37 -19.10 -2.02
C LYS A 225 -4.37 -18.16 -2.67
N LEU A 226 -4.02 -17.60 -3.84
CA LEU A 226 -4.94 -16.94 -4.74
C LEU A 226 -5.54 -18.01 -5.65
N ASP A 227 -6.82 -18.33 -5.43
CA ASP A 227 -7.46 -19.49 -6.04
C ASP A 227 -7.33 -19.51 -7.56
N GLN A 228 -6.97 -20.66 -8.13
CA GLN A 228 -6.75 -20.92 -9.57
C GLN A 228 -5.63 -20.07 -10.22
N ILE A 229 -4.79 -19.37 -9.43
CA ILE A 229 -3.71 -18.52 -9.95
C ILE A 229 -2.38 -18.91 -9.34
N TYR A 230 -2.18 -18.71 -8.02
CA TYR A 230 -0.93 -19.06 -7.37
C TYR A 230 -1.08 -19.40 -5.88
N ARG A 231 -0.09 -20.11 -5.37
CA ARG A 231 0.19 -20.25 -3.93
C ARG A 231 1.57 -19.69 -3.62
N GLN A 232 1.70 -19.09 -2.45
CA GLN A 232 2.93 -18.40 -2.06
C GLN A 232 3.26 -18.70 -0.59
N GLN A 233 4.51 -19.03 -0.32
CA GLN A 233 5.08 -19.14 1.01
C GLN A 233 6.05 -17.99 1.25
N PHE A 234 6.04 -17.47 2.46
CA PHE A 234 6.94 -16.42 2.93
C PHE A 234 7.63 -16.85 4.23
N ALA A 235 8.95 -16.64 4.31
CA ALA A 235 9.71 -16.72 5.53
C ALA A 235 10.51 -15.42 5.69
N GLY A 236 10.47 -14.82 6.87
CA GLY A 236 11.15 -13.55 7.17
C GLY A 236 11.86 -13.55 8.50
N LEU A 237 12.96 -12.80 8.59
CA LEU A 237 13.71 -12.58 9.82
C LEU A 237 14.11 -11.10 9.89
N VAL A 238 13.80 -10.46 11.03
CA VAL A 238 14.28 -9.11 11.34
C VAL A 238 15.06 -9.17 12.64
N HIS A 239 16.33 -8.75 12.59
CA HIS A 239 17.21 -8.69 13.76
C HIS A 239 17.81 -7.29 13.89
N THR A 240 17.75 -6.70 15.06
CA THR A 240 18.40 -5.41 15.38
C THR A 240 19.43 -5.64 16.46
N GLN A 241 20.70 -5.45 16.12
CA GLN A 241 21.85 -5.67 17.00
C GLN A 241 22.53 -4.35 17.34
N PRO A 242 22.62 -3.97 18.63
CA PRO A 242 23.51 -2.91 19.07
C PRO A 242 24.98 -3.34 18.87
N LEU A 243 25.76 -2.49 18.17
CA LEU A 243 27.20 -2.73 17.91
C LEU A 243 28.12 -1.99 18.90
N GLY A 244 27.54 -1.25 19.85
CA GLY A 244 28.29 -0.37 20.77
C GLY A 244 28.49 1.04 20.20
N ASN A 245 28.91 1.97 21.05
CA ASN A 245 29.20 3.37 20.69
C ASN A 245 28.05 4.07 19.92
N GLY A 246 26.79 3.70 20.17
CA GLY A 246 25.61 4.28 19.49
C GLY A 246 25.33 3.72 18.09
N PHE A 247 26.11 2.75 17.60
CA PHE A 247 25.82 2.05 16.35
C PHE A 247 24.84 0.92 16.55
N ASN A 248 23.90 0.79 15.61
CA ASN A 248 22.99 -0.35 15.52
C ASN A 248 23.01 -0.91 14.11
N LEU A 249 22.97 -2.24 14.00
CA LEU A 249 22.79 -2.97 12.75
C LEU A 249 21.41 -3.61 12.74
N ARG A 250 20.58 -3.27 11.72
CA ARG A 250 19.33 -3.96 11.43
C ARG A 250 19.51 -4.84 10.20
N SER A 251 19.22 -6.12 10.36
CA SER A 251 19.19 -7.12 9.28
C SER A 251 17.75 -7.50 9.00
N ASP A 252 17.31 -7.43 7.74
CA ASP A 252 15.99 -7.79 7.25
C ASP A 252 16.17 -8.80 6.12
N LEU A 253 15.79 -10.05 6.37
CA LEU A 253 15.90 -11.15 5.41
C LEU A 253 14.50 -11.65 5.07
N ARG A 254 14.21 -11.85 3.78
CA ARG A 254 12.92 -12.31 3.29
C ARG A 254 13.13 -13.35 2.20
N TYR A 255 12.32 -14.38 2.23
CA TYR A 255 12.30 -15.40 1.19
C TYR A 255 10.86 -15.76 0.82
N PHE A 256 10.60 -15.79 -0.47
CA PHE A 256 9.33 -16.24 -1.04
C PHE A 256 9.54 -17.43 -1.97
N ASP A 257 8.62 -18.38 -1.93
CA ASP A 257 8.44 -19.43 -2.96
C ASP A 257 7.00 -19.34 -3.47
N SER A 258 6.85 -19.05 -4.75
CA SER A 258 5.56 -18.86 -5.43
C SER A 258 5.41 -19.84 -6.56
N ARG A 259 4.29 -20.57 -6.60
CA ARG A 259 3.97 -21.60 -7.59
C ARG A 259 2.58 -21.41 -8.14
N GLY A 260 2.34 -21.87 -9.36
CA GLY A 260 1.02 -21.93 -9.93
C GLY A 260 0.04 -22.73 -9.07
N ASP A 261 -1.25 -22.40 -9.16
CA ASP A 261 -2.36 -23.10 -8.51
C ASP A 261 -3.52 -23.35 -9.47
N GLY A 262 -4.11 -24.54 -9.36
CA GLY A 262 -5.32 -24.94 -10.11
C GLY A 262 -5.18 -24.76 -11.61
N ALA A 263 -6.05 -23.95 -12.22
CA ALA A 263 -6.08 -23.71 -13.66
C ALA A 263 -4.99 -22.78 -14.18
N GLU A 264 -4.16 -22.21 -13.30
CA GLU A 264 -3.07 -21.27 -13.64
C GLU A 264 -3.55 -20.12 -14.56
N ARG A 265 -4.66 -19.45 -14.19
CA ARG A 265 -5.34 -18.46 -15.03
C ARG A 265 -4.46 -17.28 -15.44
N ALA A 266 -3.39 -16.98 -14.71
CA ALA A 266 -2.38 -15.95 -15.05
C ALA A 266 -1.18 -16.54 -15.82
N GLY A 267 -1.27 -17.78 -16.29
CA GLY A 267 -0.15 -18.55 -16.81
C GLY A 267 0.66 -19.23 -15.70
N ARG A 268 1.66 -19.99 -16.11
CA ARG A 268 2.53 -20.72 -15.16
C ARG A 268 3.29 -19.74 -14.27
N ILE A 269 3.20 -19.96 -12.96
CA ILE A 269 3.97 -19.24 -11.96
C ILE A 269 5.00 -20.17 -11.32
N ASP A 270 6.25 -19.79 -11.43
CA ASP A 270 7.41 -20.41 -10.79
C ASP A 270 8.38 -19.26 -10.45
N ASN A 271 8.37 -18.82 -9.19
CA ASN A 271 9.21 -17.73 -8.75
C ASN A 271 9.72 -17.98 -7.32
N ARG A 272 10.98 -17.80 -7.11
CA ARG A 272 11.63 -17.71 -5.80
C ARG A 272 12.28 -16.36 -5.69
N ASN A 273 12.03 -15.67 -4.59
CA ASN A 273 12.53 -14.32 -4.38
C ASN A 273 13.23 -14.25 -3.02
N PHE A 274 14.54 -14.12 -3.04
CA PHE A 274 15.37 -13.87 -1.87
C PHE A 274 15.64 -12.38 -1.75
N ASN A 275 15.48 -11.84 -0.54
CA ASN A 275 15.70 -10.43 -0.23
C ASN A 275 16.58 -10.31 1.02
N SER A 276 17.50 -9.39 1.01
CA SER A 276 18.28 -9.00 2.18
C SER A 276 18.48 -7.49 2.23
N MET A 277 18.33 -6.89 3.39
CA MET A 277 18.67 -5.48 3.64
C MET A 277 19.37 -5.35 4.97
N PHE A 278 20.53 -4.70 4.95
CA PHE A 278 21.33 -4.37 6.12
C PHE A 278 21.38 -2.87 6.29
N THR A 279 20.98 -2.37 7.46
CA THR A 279 20.96 -0.95 7.79
C THR A 279 21.83 -0.70 9.00
N VAL A 280 22.89 0.11 8.85
CA VAL A 280 23.68 0.64 9.95
C VAL A 280 23.17 2.03 10.28
N SER A 281 22.86 2.28 11.54
CA SER A 281 22.43 3.59 12.05
C SER A 281 23.36 4.07 13.16
N HIS A 282 23.68 5.38 13.14
CA HIS A 282 24.43 6.07 14.18
C HIS A 282 23.99 7.54 14.24
N GLY A 283 23.45 7.96 15.39
CA GLY A 283 22.91 9.31 15.54
C GLY A 283 21.85 9.62 14.48
N ALA A 284 22.06 10.67 13.72
CA ALA A 284 21.16 11.12 12.65
C ALA A 284 21.31 10.35 11.33
N HIS A 285 22.31 9.50 11.20
CA HIS A 285 22.68 8.85 9.95
C HIS A 285 22.17 7.41 9.88
N LYS A 286 21.65 7.00 8.69
CA LYS A 286 21.40 5.59 8.36
C LYS A 286 21.93 5.30 6.96
N VAL A 287 22.68 4.22 6.85
CA VAL A 287 23.17 3.68 5.57
C VAL A 287 22.61 2.27 5.42
N SER A 288 21.96 2.00 4.30
CA SER A 288 21.42 0.68 4.02
C SER A 288 21.96 0.14 2.70
N ALA A 289 22.28 -1.16 2.69
CA ALA A 289 22.59 -1.91 1.49
C ALA A 289 21.57 -3.06 1.38
N ALA A 290 20.98 -3.24 0.19
CA ALA A 290 20.03 -4.32 -0.07
C ALA A 290 20.41 -5.11 -1.31
N TYR A 291 20.02 -6.39 -1.31
CA TYR A 291 20.11 -7.28 -2.45
C TYR A 291 18.83 -8.10 -2.54
N GLN A 292 18.29 -8.19 -3.75
CA GLN A 292 17.09 -8.95 -4.08
C GLN A 292 17.38 -9.79 -5.31
N GLN A 293 17.07 -11.08 -5.25
CA GLN A 293 17.28 -12.03 -6.33
C GLN A 293 15.99 -12.81 -6.61
N LEU A 294 15.58 -12.75 -7.85
CA LEU A 294 14.48 -13.56 -8.35
C LEU A 294 15.03 -14.71 -9.21
N SER A 295 14.45 -15.87 -9.06
CA SER A 295 14.78 -17.06 -9.87
C SER A 295 13.51 -17.83 -10.23
N GLY A 296 13.51 -18.42 -11.42
CA GLY A 296 12.36 -19.12 -12.01
C GLY A 296 11.84 -18.39 -13.24
N ASP A 297 10.76 -18.92 -13.83
CA ASP A 297 10.32 -18.54 -15.17
C ASP A 297 9.30 -17.38 -15.18
N SER A 298 8.85 -16.90 -14.01
CA SER A 298 7.83 -15.87 -13.90
C SER A 298 8.29 -14.66 -13.05
N ALA A 299 7.64 -13.52 -13.26
CA ALA A 299 7.73 -12.38 -12.32
C ALA A 299 7.20 -12.79 -10.94
N PHE A 300 7.60 -12.04 -9.91
CA PHE A 300 7.10 -12.22 -8.54
C PHE A 300 5.60 -11.85 -8.47
N PRO A 301 4.72 -12.78 -8.05
CA PRO A 301 3.30 -12.52 -7.98
C PRO A 301 2.93 -11.80 -6.68
N PHE A 302 2.04 -10.81 -6.79
CA PHE A 302 1.39 -10.12 -5.68
C PHE A 302 0.00 -9.63 -6.12
N LEU A 303 -0.88 -9.34 -5.19
CA LEU A 303 -2.25 -8.94 -5.47
C LEU A 303 -2.34 -7.65 -6.28
N ASN A 304 -3.25 -7.59 -7.25
CA ASN A 304 -3.68 -6.33 -7.84
C ASN A 304 -4.23 -5.41 -6.72
N GLY A 305 -3.89 -4.13 -6.78
CA GLY A 305 -4.20 -3.17 -5.71
C GLY A 305 -3.28 -3.26 -4.50
N GLY A 306 -2.39 -4.25 -4.43
CA GLY A 306 -1.40 -4.40 -3.37
C GLY A 306 -0.01 -3.90 -3.75
N ASP A 307 0.88 -3.85 -2.76
CA ASP A 307 2.32 -3.66 -2.94
C ASP A 307 3.08 -4.98 -2.72
N PRO A 308 4.12 -5.28 -3.52
CA PRO A 308 4.98 -6.42 -3.23
C PRO A 308 5.79 -6.17 -1.95
N TYR A 309 5.81 -7.13 -1.04
CA TYR A 309 6.58 -7.04 0.19
C TYR A 309 8.05 -7.40 -0.03
N VAL A 310 8.76 -6.59 -0.80
CA VAL A 310 10.17 -6.77 -1.19
C VAL A 310 11.05 -5.61 -0.72
N VAL A 311 12.39 -5.82 -0.63
CA VAL A 311 13.30 -4.79 -0.12
C VAL A 311 13.59 -3.69 -1.16
N ASN A 312 13.50 -4.02 -2.45
CA ASN A 312 13.75 -3.08 -3.55
C ASN A 312 12.46 -2.51 -4.15
N LEU A 313 11.35 -2.47 -3.36
CA LEU A 313 10.20 -1.62 -3.68
C LEU A 313 10.63 -0.16 -3.54
N VAL A 314 10.77 0.53 -4.67
CA VAL A 314 11.22 1.93 -4.72
C VAL A 314 10.07 2.86 -5.14
N THR A 315 10.33 4.07 -5.57
CA THR A 315 9.25 5.05 -5.81
C THR A 315 8.45 4.75 -7.06
N PHE A 316 9.11 4.33 -8.13
CA PHE A 316 8.48 4.02 -9.42
C PHE A 316 8.50 2.53 -9.72
N ASN A 317 9.65 1.84 -9.57
CA ASN A 317 9.82 0.45 -9.93
C ASN A 317 9.77 -0.49 -8.72
N THR A 318 9.55 -1.78 -8.94
CA THR A 318 9.48 -2.81 -7.90
C THR A 318 10.63 -3.81 -7.97
N PHE A 319 11.37 -3.84 -9.11
CA PHE A 319 12.44 -4.80 -9.39
C PHE A 319 11.99 -6.26 -9.15
N THR A 320 10.81 -6.61 -9.71
CA THR A 320 10.15 -7.91 -9.46
C THR A 320 9.92 -8.74 -10.73
N ARG A 321 10.66 -8.44 -11.80
CA ARG A 321 10.57 -9.18 -13.07
C ARG A 321 11.24 -10.55 -12.98
N ALA A 322 10.94 -11.43 -13.91
CA ALA A 322 11.55 -12.76 -13.94
C ALA A 322 13.08 -12.69 -14.06
N ASP A 323 13.77 -13.54 -13.32
CA ASP A 323 15.23 -13.72 -13.29
C ASP A 323 16.04 -12.46 -12.86
N GLU A 324 15.37 -11.43 -12.36
CA GLU A 324 15.98 -10.17 -12.02
C GLU A 324 16.78 -10.23 -10.71
N ASP A 325 18.04 -9.79 -10.78
CA ASP A 325 18.89 -9.50 -9.64
C ASP A 325 18.99 -8.00 -9.45
N SER A 326 18.70 -7.49 -8.26
CA SER A 326 18.83 -6.06 -7.98
C SER A 326 19.55 -5.77 -6.67
N TRP A 327 20.32 -4.69 -6.65
CA TRP A 327 20.96 -4.20 -5.44
C TRP A 327 20.58 -2.73 -5.20
N GLN A 328 20.60 -2.31 -3.95
CA GLN A 328 20.28 -0.95 -3.54
C GLN A 328 21.33 -0.43 -2.54
N LEU A 329 21.70 0.84 -2.70
CA LEU A 329 22.39 1.61 -1.67
C LEU A 329 21.52 2.82 -1.30
N ARG A 330 21.29 3.01 0.00
CA ARG A 330 20.45 4.07 0.54
C ARG A 330 21.13 4.81 1.68
N TYR A 331 20.93 6.12 1.72
CA TYR A 331 21.34 6.99 2.81
C TYR A 331 20.17 7.84 3.29
N ASP A 332 20.00 7.89 4.61
CA ASP A 332 18.99 8.74 5.28
C ASP A 332 19.67 9.63 6.30
N TYR A 333 19.18 10.87 6.45
CA TYR A 333 19.66 11.85 7.41
C TYR A 333 18.50 12.58 8.10
N ASP A 334 18.57 12.70 9.44
CA ASP A 334 17.63 13.46 10.26
C ASP A 334 18.28 14.77 10.71
N PHE A 335 17.77 15.90 10.20
CA PHE A 335 18.28 17.23 10.51
C PHE A 335 17.95 17.72 11.92
N ALA A 336 17.21 16.98 12.73
CA ALA A 336 17.03 17.30 14.13
C ALA A 336 18.37 17.45 14.86
N ALA A 337 19.40 16.69 14.47
CA ALA A 337 20.77 16.80 14.97
C ALA A 337 21.43 18.14 14.62
N GLN A 338 20.93 18.88 13.63
CA GLN A 338 21.38 20.20 13.21
C GLN A 338 20.44 21.33 13.71
N GLY A 339 19.50 21.01 14.62
CA GLY A 339 18.55 21.98 15.14
C GLY A 339 17.34 22.25 14.22
N ILE A 340 17.09 21.41 13.23
CA ILE A 340 15.94 21.51 12.32
C ILE A 340 15.07 20.25 12.47
N PRO A 341 14.36 20.09 13.61
CA PRO A 341 13.50 18.93 13.82
C PRO A 341 12.37 18.88 12.79
N GLY A 342 12.04 17.67 12.34
CA GLY A 342 11.03 17.43 11.33
C GLY A 342 11.55 17.48 9.89
N LEU A 343 12.77 17.98 9.62
CA LEU A 343 13.40 17.91 8.32
C LEU A 343 14.18 16.60 8.17
N THR A 344 13.88 15.85 7.11
CA THR A 344 14.59 14.60 6.76
C THR A 344 14.99 14.58 5.30
N PHE A 345 16.08 13.89 5.01
CA PHE A 345 16.59 13.65 3.67
C PHE A 345 16.79 12.15 3.46
N MET A 346 16.47 11.67 2.27
CA MET A 346 16.80 10.33 1.82
C MET A 346 17.26 10.37 0.38
N THR A 347 18.27 9.59 0.06
CA THR A 347 18.61 9.25 -1.32
C THR A 347 18.92 7.77 -1.43
N ARG A 348 18.56 7.17 -2.56
CA ARG A 348 18.86 5.77 -2.88
C ARG A 348 19.12 5.59 -4.35
N TYR A 349 19.91 4.57 -4.66
CA TYR A 349 20.16 4.08 -6.00
C TYR A 349 19.94 2.57 -6.02
N THR A 350 19.16 2.11 -6.97
CA THR A 350 18.82 0.70 -7.16
C THR A 350 19.11 0.32 -8.61
N ASP A 351 19.80 -0.80 -8.85
CA ASP A 351 20.16 -1.31 -10.19
C ASP A 351 19.71 -2.77 -10.30
N GLY A 352 18.90 -3.07 -11.31
CA GLY A 352 18.39 -4.39 -11.65
C GLY A 352 19.00 -4.91 -12.96
N ARG A 353 19.32 -6.20 -13.01
CA ARG A 353 19.97 -6.87 -14.14
C ARG A 353 19.36 -8.24 -14.39
N HIS A 354 19.72 -8.84 -15.51
CA HIS A 354 19.27 -10.17 -15.97
C HIS A 354 17.76 -10.27 -16.17
N VAL A 355 17.10 -9.12 -16.35
CA VAL A 355 15.64 -9.04 -16.48
C VAL A 355 15.16 -9.81 -17.70
N LYS A 356 14.21 -10.73 -17.47
CA LYS A 356 13.45 -11.41 -18.51
C LYS A 356 12.03 -10.87 -18.57
N ALA A 357 11.64 -10.32 -19.73
CA ALA A 357 10.29 -9.82 -19.96
C ALA A 357 9.93 -9.83 -21.46
N GLY A 358 8.89 -10.55 -21.83
CA GLY A 358 8.49 -10.67 -23.23
C GLY A 358 9.62 -11.24 -24.10
N THR A 359 10.12 -10.45 -25.05
CA THR A 359 11.26 -10.80 -25.95
C THR A 359 12.62 -10.38 -25.37
N VAL A 360 12.65 -9.70 -24.24
CA VAL A 360 13.90 -9.25 -23.61
C VAL A 360 14.46 -10.37 -22.74
N ASP A 361 15.69 -10.74 -23.02
CA ASP A 361 16.47 -11.74 -22.27
C ASP A 361 17.79 -11.09 -21.83
N ASN A 362 17.97 -10.75 -20.59
CA ASN A 362 19.07 -9.98 -20.02
C ASN A 362 18.91 -8.45 -20.09
N GLY A 363 17.71 -7.96 -19.75
CA GLY A 363 17.45 -6.53 -19.60
C GLY A 363 18.13 -5.91 -18.37
N ARG A 364 18.21 -4.59 -18.36
CA ARG A 364 18.71 -3.80 -17.24
C ARG A 364 17.85 -2.59 -16.99
N GLU A 365 17.61 -2.30 -15.73
CA GLU A 365 16.92 -1.10 -15.29
C GLU A 365 17.53 -0.55 -14.00
N TRP A 366 17.41 0.77 -13.78
CA TRP A 366 17.86 1.37 -12.54
C TRP A 366 17.02 2.58 -12.17
N GLU A 367 16.95 2.85 -10.87
CA GLU A 367 16.24 3.99 -10.32
C GLU A 367 17.09 4.69 -9.26
N ARG A 368 17.10 6.02 -9.33
CA ARG A 368 17.63 6.89 -8.29
C ARG A 368 16.48 7.72 -7.73
N ASP A 369 16.31 7.67 -6.43
CA ASP A 369 15.37 8.49 -5.68
C ASP A 369 16.09 9.52 -4.81
N THR A 370 15.50 10.69 -4.69
CA THR A 370 15.82 11.69 -3.68
C THR A 370 14.53 12.16 -3.04
N ASP A 371 14.49 12.23 -1.73
CA ASP A 371 13.29 12.59 -0.94
C ASP A 371 13.69 13.59 0.13
N ILE A 372 13.00 14.74 0.18
CA ILE A 372 13.12 15.74 1.23
C ILE A 372 11.74 15.90 1.84
N SER A 373 11.65 15.72 3.15
CA SER A 373 10.39 15.84 3.89
C SER A 373 10.56 16.75 5.09
N TYR A 374 9.58 17.63 5.31
CA TYR A 374 9.52 18.50 6.47
C TYR A 374 8.14 18.46 7.11
N VAL A 375 8.11 18.29 8.43
CA VAL A 375 6.89 18.43 9.23
C VAL A 375 7.00 19.70 10.05
N VAL A 376 6.02 20.62 9.88
CA VAL A 376 5.99 21.90 10.59
C VAL A 376 5.80 21.66 12.10
N GLN A 377 6.74 22.17 12.92
CA GLN A 377 6.83 21.85 14.34
C GLN A 377 5.94 22.74 15.24
N SER A 378 5.59 23.95 14.79
CA SER A 378 4.86 24.92 15.60
C SER A 378 4.06 25.91 14.75
N GLY A 379 3.24 26.75 15.42
CA GLY A 379 2.43 27.77 14.76
C GLY A 379 1.13 27.22 14.16
N VAL A 380 0.48 28.01 13.32
CA VAL A 380 -0.84 27.71 12.72
C VAL A 380 -0.80 26.47 11.82
N PHE A 381 0.35 26.20 11.19
CA PHE A 381 0.57 25.06 10.30
C PHE A 381 1.24 23.87 10.98
N LYS A 382 1.25 23.81 12.32
CA LYS A 382 1.82 22.66 13.04
C LYS A 382 1.23 21.34 12.50
N ASN A 383 2.10 20.32 12.34
CA ASN A 383 1.80 18.98 11.81
C ASN A 383 1.48 18.94 10.30
N VAL A 384 1.51 20.06 9.57
CA VAL A 384 1.51 20.02 8.11
C VAL A 384 2.82 19.38 7.64
N SER A 385 2.73 18.36 6.82
CA SER A 385 3.87 17.70 6.18
C SER A 385 4.04 18.21 4.75
N LEU A 386 5.28 18.50 4.38
CA LEU A 386 5.69 18.88 3.03
C LEU A 386 6.71 17.86 2.55
N ARG A 387 6.52 17.32 1.36
CA ARG A 387 7.45 16.33 0.80
C ARG A 387 7.69 16.62 -0.67
N TRP A 388 8.95 16.67 -1.04
CA TRP A 388 9.40 16.63 -2.42
C TRP A 388 10.15 15.34 -2.69
N ARG A 389 9.78 14.67 -3.78
CA ARG A 389 10.44 13.44 -4.23
C ARG A 389 10.81 13.58 -5.69
N ASN A 390 12.06 13.26 -6.00
CA ASN A 390 12.57 13.20 -7.36
C ASN A 390 13.00 11.77 -7.69
N VAL A 391 12.59 11.31 -8.86
CA VAL A 391 12.92 9.99 -9.39
C VAL A 391 13.62 10.16 -10.73
N THR A 392 14.68 9.42 -10.92
CA THR A 392 15.29 9.18 -12.24
C THR A 392 15.26 7.70 -12.50
N PHE A 393 14.41 7.25 -13.43
CA PHE A 393 14.32 5.85 -13.84
C PHE A 393 14.85 5.68 -15.26
N ARG A 394 15.68 4.69 -15.47
CA ARG A 394 16.23 4.32 -16.79
C ARG A 394 16.10 2.82 -16.98
N SER A 395 15.69 2.45 -18.20
CA SER A 395 15.50 1.08 -18.61
C SER A 395 16.10 0.87 -19.99
N GLY A 396 16.77 -0.26 -20.17
CA GLY A 396 17.37 -0.66 -21.43
C GLY A 396 16.54 -1.73 -22.14
N ASN A 397 16.90 -1.98 -23.42
CA ASN A 397 16.39 -3.11 -24.20
C ASN A 397 14.85 -3.13 -24.39
N GLY A 398 14.16 -1.99 -24.26
CA GLY A 398 12.71 -1.91 -24.49
C GLY A 398 11.84 -2.46 -23.34
N LEU A 399 12.38 -2.63 -22.14
CA LEU A 399 11.63 -3.14 -20.97
C LEU A 399 10.51 -2.21 -20.53
N THR A 400 10.83 -0.94 -20.32
CA THR A 400 9.91 0.08 -19.81
C THR A 400 10.41 1.44 -20.27
N THR A 401 9.50 2.40 -20.47
CA THR A 401 9.86 3.76 -20.84
C THR A 401 10.66 4.45 -19.75
N ALA A 402 11.86 4.94 -20.06
CA ALA A 402 12.69 5.74 -19.17
C ALA A 402 11.99 7.07 -18.85
N LEU A 403 12.12 7.56 -17.62
CA LEU A 403 11.48 8.78 -17.17
C LEU A 403 12.24 9.53 -16.08
N ASP A 404 11.92 10.80 -15.92
CA ASP A 404 12.20 11.60 -14.74
C ASP A 404 10.87 12.02 -14.10
N GLU A 405 10.75 11.90 -12.79
CA GLU A 405 9.51 12.19 -12.07
C GLU A 405 9.78 13.11 -10.89
N ASN A 406 8.89 14.08 -10.69
CA ASN A 406 8.81 14.90 -9.50
C ASN A 406 7.44 14.74 -8.84
N ARG A 407 7.44 14.60 -7.51
CA ARG A 407 6.23 14.60 -6.69
C ARG A 407 6.32 15.70 -5.64
N LEU A 408 5.23 16.47 -5.51
CA LEU A 408 5.03 17.39 -4.41
C LEU A 408 3.84 16.89 -3.61
N ILE A 409 4.02 16.67 -2.33
CA ILE A 409 2.98 16.12 -1.47
C ILE A 409 2.87 17.02 -0.25
N VAL A 410 1.64 17.50 0.02
CA VAL A 410 1.29 18.21 1.24
C VAL A 410 0.28 17.36 2.00
N GLY A 411 0.58 17.04 3.24
CA GLY A 411 -0.29 16.22 4.08
C GLY A 411 -0.64 16.92 5.38
N TYR A 412 -1.85 16.67 5.87
CA TYR A 412 -2.30 17.08 7.20
C TYR A 412 -3.31 16.08 7.74
N THR A 413 -3.15 15.70 9.01
CA THR A 413 -4.12 14.87 9.72
C THR A 413 -4.86 15.72 10.74
N LEU A 414 -6.19 15.81 10.58
CA LEU A 414 -7.09 16.42 11.53
C LEU A 414 -7.67 15.33 12.45
N ALA A 415 -7.24 15.29 13.70
CA ALA A 415 -7.91 14.48 14.72
C ALA A 415 -9.23 15.18 15.11
N LEU A 416 -10.33 14.46 15.05
CA LEU A 416 -11.64 14.96 15.44
C LEU A 416 -11.91 14.70 16.92
N TRP A 417 -11.58 13.50 17.39
CA TRP A 417 -11.55 13.09 18.80
C TRP A 417 -10.65 11.87 19.02
#